data_281aba140145f4797b15fccb65ca4f73
#
_entry.id   281aba140145f4797b15fccb65ca4f73
#
_cell.length_a   1.000
_cell.length_b   1.000
_cell.length_c   1.000
_cell.angle_alpha   90.00
_cell.angle_beta   90.00
_cell.angle_gamma   90.00
#
_symmetry.space_group_name_H-M   'P 1'
#
loop_
_entity.id
_entity.type
_entity.pdbx_description
1 polymer ?
#
loop_
_entity_poly.entity_id
_entity_poly.type
_entity_poly.pdbx_seq_one_letter_code
_entity_poly.pdbx_strand_id
1 'polypeptide(L)'
;MSTGLIIADDEYFIRQRIKKIIPWKNLDIEFAGEAENGKQVVELLGKVRADILLLDIKMPQMDGIETARYIKERFPHVHIIILSGYNDFEYARSLLRYGVKEYLLKPVSAEELEKALSDCLASLEAEKRRDLAVRIYQEYKKNTALEAVRTSG
;
A
#
# COMPACT_ATOMS: atom_id res chain seq x y z
N MET A 1 -10.50 -9.78 -8.15
CA MET A 1 -9.08 -10.04 -7.82
C MET A 1 -8.77 -9.62 -6.39
N SER A 2 -8.08 -10.46 -5.67
CA SER A 2 -7.71 -10.14 -4.28
C SER A 2 -6.62 -9.08 -4.23
N THR A 3 -6.57 -8.38 -3.09
CA THR A 3 -5.57 -7.36 -2.81
C THR A 3 -4.31 -8.01 -2.26
N GLY A 4 -3.16 -7.72 -2.83
CA GLY A 4 -1.89 -8.25 -2.36
C GLY A 4 -1.28 -7.42 -1.25
N LEU A 5 -0.72 -8.08 -0.24
CA LEU A 5 -0.11 -7.44 0.92
C LEU A 5 1.29 -7.99 1.18
N ILE A 6 2.24 -7.07 1.39
CA ILE A 6 3.62 -7.39 1.78
C ILE A 6 3.82 -6.96 3.23
N ILE A 7 4.52 -7.77 4.01
CA ILE A 7 4.91 -7.47 5.38
C ILE A 7 6.42 -7.25 5.42
N ALA A 8 6.86 -6.07 5.87
CA ALA A 8 8.27 -5.73 5.98
C ALA A 8 8.62 -5.38 7.42
N ASP A 9 9.45 -6.20 8.04
CA ASP A 9 9.92 -6.04 9.42
C ASP A 9 11.17 -6.92 9.56
N ASP A 10 12.21 -6.42 10.23
CA ASP A 10 13.44 -7.18 10.40
C ASP A 10 13.31 -8.30 11.44
N GLU A 11 12.25 -8.30 12.24
CA GLU A 11 12.03 -9.33 13.27
C GLU A 11 11.10 -10.44 12.76
N TYR A 12 11.65 -11.64 12.68
CA TYR A 12 10.92 -12.81 12.18
C TYR A 12 9.62 -13.06 12.94
N PHE A 13 9.66 -13.01 14.29
CA PHE A 13 8.49 -13.34 15.08
C PHE A 13 7.37 -12.31 14.94
N ILE A 14 7.71 -11.06 14.71
CA ILE A 14 6.71 -10.02 14.44
C ILE A 14 6.01 -10.30 13.12
N ARG A 15 6.76 -10.64 12.08
CA ARG A 15 6.16 -11.00 10.79
C ARG A 15 5.22 -12.20 10.91
N GLN A 16 5.63 -13.22 11.65
CA GLN A 16 4.80 -14.42 11.85
C GLN A 16 3.52 -14.11 12.63
N ARG A 17 3.63 -13.26 13.66
CA ARG A 17 2.47 -12.84 14.43
C ARG A 17 1.46 -12.08 13.55
N ILE A 18 1.95 -11.15 12.74
CA ILE A 18 1.10 -10.37 11.84
C ILE A 18 0.35 -11.30 10.87
N LYS A 19 1.04 -12.28 10.31
CA LYS A 19 0.43 -13.26 9.42
C LYS A 19 -0.72 -14.01 10.10
N LYS A 20 -0.60 -14.28 11.39
CA LYS A 20 -1.62 -15.01 12.15
C LYS A 20 -2.84 -14.17 12.47
N ILE A 21 -2.65 -12.87 12.75
CA ILE A 21 -3.74 -12.02 13.22
C ILE A 21 -4.54 -11.36 12.10
N ILE A 22 -4.02 -11.31 10.89
CA ILE A 22 -4.77 -10.75 9.76
C ILE A 22 -5.88 -11.73 9.34
N PRO A 23 -7.14 -11.26 9.27
CA PRO A 23 -8.23 -12.12 8.78
C PRO A 23 -8.26 -12.12 7.24
N TRP A 24 -7.33 -12.83 6.64
CA TRP A 24 -7.09 -12.84 5.20
C TRP A 24 -8.34 -13.08 4.36
N LYS A 25 -9.09 -14.13 4.70
CA LYS A 25 -10.28 -14.51 3.94
C LYS A 25 -11.40 -13.46 4.06
N ASN A 26 -11.62 -12.98 5.28
CA ASN A 26 -12.69 -12.00 5.53
C ASN A 26 -12.46 -10.70 4.79
N LEU A 27 -11.20 -10.28 4.66
CA LEU A 27 -10.83 -9.03 4.00
C LEU A 27 -10.53 -9.21 2.51
N ASP A 28 -10.49 -10.44 2.03
CA ASP A 28 -10.09 -10.77 0.66
C ASP A 28 -8.70 -10.22 0.32
N ILE A 29 -7.75 -10.46 1.22
CA ILE A 29 -6.36 -10.06 1.06
C ILE A 29 -5.51 -11.31 0.88
N GLU A 30 -4.56 -11.27 -0.04
CA GLU A 30 -3.59 -12.32 -0.26
C GLU A 30 -2.22 -11.91 0.24
N PHE A 31 -1.53 -12.85 0.88
CA PHE A 31 -0.15 -12.65 1.30
C PHE A 31 0.75 -12.69 0.07
N ALA A 32 1.36 -11.56 -0.27
CA ALA A 32 2.20 -11.42 -1.46
C ALA A 32 3.68 -11.65 -1.18
N GLY A 33 4.11 -11.53 0.07
CA GLY A 33 5.50 -11.77 0.43
C GLY A 33 5.89 -11.06 1.72
N GLU A 34 7.11 -11.32 2.18
CA GLU A 34 7.66 -10.65 3.35
C GLU A 34 9.09 -10.24 3.09
N ALA A 35 9.53 -9.22 3.82
CA ALA A 35 10.87 -8.65 3.67
C ALA A 35 11.45 -8.28 5.03
N GLU A 36 12.77 -8.35 5.15
CA GLU A 36 13.51 -8.00 6.36
C GLU A 36 14.09 -6.59 6.30
N ASN A 37 14.10 -5.98 5.14
CA ASN A 37 14.63 -4.63 4.92
C ASN A 37 14.01 -4.01 3.67
N GLY A 38 14.30 -2.73 3.45
CA GLY A 38 13.73 -2.00 2.33
C GLY A 38 14.19 -2.49 0.97
N LYS A 39 15.41 -3.01 0.86
CA LYS A 39 15.92 -3.54 -0.41
C LYS A 39 15.10 -4.75 -0.85
N GLN A 40 14.77 -5.62 0.09
CA GLN A 40 13.93 -6.78 -0.20
C GLN A 40 12.51 -6.37 -0.59
N VAL A 41 11.97 -5.30 0.01
CA VAL A 41 10.67 -4.76 -0.39
C VAL A 41 10.70 -4.33 -1.86
N VAL A 42 11.71 -3.57 -2.24
CA VAL A 42 11.87 -3.09 -3.62
C VAL A 42 11.98 -4.25 -4.60
N GLU A 43 12.76 -5.27 -4.26
CA GLU A 43 12.91 -6.47 -5.08
C GLU A 43 11.58 -7.21 -5.24
N LEU A 44 10.82 -7.36 -4.15
CA LEU A 44 9.52 -8.00 -4.19
C LEU A 44 8.54 -7.25 -5.07
N LEU A 45 8.49 -5.93 -4.95
CA LEU A 45 7.60 -5.11 -5.76
C LEU A 45 7.91 -5.16 -7.25
N GLY A 46 9.15 -5.51 -7.60
CA GLY A 46 9.52 -5.74 -8.98
C GLY A 46 9.09 -7.10 -9.52
N LYS A 47 8.71 -8.03 -8.64
CA LYS A 47 8.38 -9.41 -9.02
C LYS A 47 6.91 -9.76 -8.82
N VAL A 48 6.26 -9.18 -7.80
CA VAL A 48 4.87 -9.47 -7.46
C VAL A 48 4.08 -8.18 -7.39
N ARG A 49 2.80 -8.29 -7.66
CA ARG A 49 1.90 -7.16 -7.49
C ARG A 49 1.43 -7.12 -6.04
N ALA A 50 1.61 -5.98 -5.40
CA ALA A 50 1.07 -5.73 -4.07
C ALA A 50 0.43 -4.35 -4.05
N ASP A 51 -0.65 -4.25 -3.28
CA ASP A 51 -1.41 -3.00 -3.15
C ASP A 51 -1.23 -2.38 -1.77
N ILE A 52 -0.87 -3.19 -0.78
CA ILE A 52 -0.67 -2.77 0.61
C ILE A 52 0.70 -3.23 1.10
N LEU A 53 1.39 -2.35 1.80
CA LEU A 53 2.65 -2.66 2.46
C LEU A 53 2.54 -2.31 3.94
N LEU A 54 2.70 -3.32 4.81
CA LEU A 54 2.89 -3.10 6.24
C LEU A 54 4.40 -2.92 6.45
N LEU A 55 4.82 -1.76 6.91
CA LEU A 55 6.22 -1.36 6.88
C LEU A 55 6.70 -0.91 8.25
N ASP A 56 7.72 -1.60 8.77
CA ASP A 56 8.45 -1.17 9.96
C ASP A 56 9.40 -0.02 9.60
N ILE A 57 9.63 0.90 10.53
CA ILE A 57 10.53 2.03 10.31
C ILE A 57 11.98 1.60 10.45
N LYS A 58 12.33 0.92 11.53
CA LYS A 58 13.73 0.55 11.82
C LYS A 58 14.10 -0.79 11.23
N MET A 59 14.76 -0.75 10.10
CA MET A 59 15.26 -1.95 9.44
C MET A 59 16.69 -1.72 8.98
N PRO A 60 17.52 -2.78 8.90
CA PRO A 60 18.88 -2.64 8.41
C PRO A 60 18.94 -2.35 6.92
N GLN A 61 20.06 -1.85 6.44
CA GLN A 61 20.39 -1.55 5.05
C GLN A 61 19.56 -0.42 4.44
N MET A 62 18.24 -0.56 4.39
CA MET A 62 17.33 0.45 3.89
C MET A 62 16.14 0.50 4.83
N ASP A 63 16.00 1.59 5.59
CA ASP A 63 14.96 1.72 6.60
C ASP A 63 13.59 2.06 5.99
N GLY A 64 12.58 2.14 6.86
CA GLY A 64 11.21 2.38 6.42
C GLY A 64 11.00 3.75 5.77
N ILE A 65 11.75 4.78 6.20
CA ILE A 65 11.62 6.12 5.63
C ILE A 65 12.15 6.14 4.20
N GLU A 66 13.33 5.58 3.98
CA GLU A 66 13.90 5.48 2.64
C GLU A 66 13.01 4.63 1.74
N THR A 67 12.48 3.54 2.28
CA THR A 67 11.58 2.64 1.56
C THR A 67 10.29 3.36 1.14
N ALA A 68 9.66 4.09 2.06
CA ALA A 68 8.43 4.85 1.77
C ALA A 68 8.65 5.88 0.67
N ARG A 69 9.78 6.60 0.73
CA ARG A 69 10.14 7.59 -0.29
C ARG A 69 10.30 6.95 -1.67
N TYR A 70 11.01 5.84 -1.72
CA TYR A 70 11.24 5.11 -2.97
C TYR A 70 9.91 4.61 -3.57
N ILE A 71 9.05 4.07 -2.73
CA ILE A 71 7.75 3.53 -3.17
C ILE A 71 6.85 4.65 -3.70
N LYS A 72 6.85 5.80 -3.06
CA LYS A 72 6.06 6.94 -3.54
C LYS A 72 6.44 7.32 -4.97
N GLU A 73 7.72 7.28 -5.29
CA GLU A 73 8.22 7.63 -6.62
C GLU A 73 8.01 6.53 -7.66
N ARG A 74 8.25 5.28 -7.26
CA ARG A 74 8.29 4.15 -8.21
C ARG A 74 7.05 3.29 -8.23
N PHE A 75 6.34 3.19 -7.10
CA PHE A 75 5.15 2.35 -6.96
C PHE A 75 4.03 3.13 -6.27
N PRO A 76 3.57 4.24 -6.86
CA PRO A 76 2.63 5.15 -6.17
C PRO A 76 1.27 4.54 -5.87
N HIS A 77 0.93 3.42 -6.49
CA HIS A 77 -0.33 2.71 -6.23
C HIS A 77 -0.31 1.93 -4.90
N VAL A 78 0.87 1.69 -4.33
CA VAL A 78 1.00 0.92 -3.09
C VAL A 78 0.64 1.79 -1.90
N HIS A 79 -0.31 1.31 -1.08
CA HIS A 79 -0.70 1.98 0.15
C HIS A 79 0.17 1.48 1.29
N ILE A 80 0.78 2.40 2.02
CA ILE A 80 1.71 2.08 3.10
C ILE A 80 1.05 2.28 4.44
N ILE A 81 1.09 1.25 5.29
CA ILE A 81 0.70 1.30 6.69
C ILE A 81 1.97 1.09 7.51
N ILE A 82 2.31 2.04 8.37
CA ILE A 82 3.50 1.99 9.19
C ILE A 82 3.21 1.26 10.50
N LEU A 83 4.10 0.34 10.85
CA LEU A 83 4.13 -0.30 12.17
C LEU A 83 5.44 0.11 12.84
N SER A 84 5.36 0.75 13.99
CA SER A 84 6.59 1.19 14.65
C SER A 84 6.52 1.11 16.16
N GLY A 85 7.70 1.09 16.81
CA GLY A 85 7.80 1.13 18.24
C GLY A 85 7.53 2.52 18.80
N TYR A 86 7.36 2.59 20.10
CA TYR A 86 7.01 3.81 20.83
C TYR A 86 7.99 4.97 20.58
N ASN A 87 9.29 4.64 20.43
CA ASN A 87 10.33 5.67 20.30
C ASN A 87 10.50 6.23 18.89
N ASP A 88 9.69 5.80 17.93
CA ASP A 88 9.86 6.17 16.53
C ASP A 88 8.92 7.28 16.07
N PHE A 89 8.25 7.95 17.00
CA PHE A 89 7.23 8.96 16.70
C PHE A 89 7.77 10.10 15.82
N GLU A 90 8.98 10.58 16.08
CA GLU A 90 9.57 11.65 15.29
C GLU A 90 9.82 11.22 13.83
N TYR A 91 10.21 9.98 13.64
CA TYR A 91 10.40 9.42 12.30
C TYR A 91 9.08 9.29 11.56
N ALA A 92 8.01 8.94 12.27
CA ALA A 92 6.69 8.79 11.68
C ALA A 92 6.16 10.09 11.08
N ARG A 93 6.47 11.22 11.70
CA ARG A 93 6.04 12.53 11.20
C ARG A 93 6.58 12.80 9.79
N SER A 94 7.83 12.43 9.53
CA SER A 94 8.44 12.62 8.22
C SER A 94 7.76 11.78 7.13
N LEU A 95 7.12 10.67 7.52
CA LEU A 95 6.48 9.77 6.57
C LEU A 95 5.17 10.30 6.01
N LEU A 96 4.55 11.28 6.65
CA LEU A 96 3.34 11.92 6.13
C LEU A 96 3.59 12.54 4.76
N ARG A 97 4.82 12.97 4.48
CA ARG A 97 5.21 13.54 3.18
C ARG A 97 5.16 12.51 2.05
N TYR A 98 5.23 11.23 2.38
CA TYR A 98 5.32 10.15 1.39
C TYR A 98 4.01 9.39 1.21
N GLY A 99 2.89 10.01 1.60
CA GLY A 99 1.58 9.43 1.36
C GLY A 99 1.26 8.20 2.17
N VAL A 100 1.86 8.07 3.36
CA VAL A 100 1.56 6.98 4.29
C VAL A 100 0.11 7.12 4.76
N LYS A 101 -0.65 6.04 4.68
CA LYS A 101 -2.08 6.06 4.98
C LYS A 101 -2.41 5.91 6.45
N GLU A 102 -1.62 5.15 7.18
CA GLU A 102 -1.91 4.83 8.57
C GLU A 102 -0.61 4.58 9.33
N TYR A 103 -0.63 4.85 10.63
CA TYR A 103 0.48 4.63 11.52
C TYR A 103 -0.02 3.88 12.75
N LEU A 104 0.55 2.72 13.02
CA LEU A 104 0.17 1.88 14.15
C LEU A 104 1.35 1.61 15.08
N LEU A 105 1.11 1.68 16.38
CA LEU A 105 2.13 1.39 17.39
C LEU A 105 2.20 -0.11 17.67
N LYS A 106 3.43 -0.63 17.79
CA LYS A 106 3.66 -1.99 18.24
C LYS A 106 3.57 -2.07 19.79
N PRO A 107 3.04 -3.16 20.32
CA PRO A 107 2.45 -4.29 19.63
C PRO A 107 1.06 -3.96 19.10
N VAL A 108 0.81 -4.23 17.84
CA VAL A 108 -0.49 -3.95 17.23
C VAL A 108 -1.48 -5.06 17.58
N SER A 109 -2.72 -4.69 17.92
CA SER A 109 -3.77 -5.65 18.17
C SER A 109 -4.40 -6.12 16.85
N ALA A 110 -5.05 -7.28 16.89
CA ALA A 110 -5.76 -7.79 15.72
C ALA A 110 -6.85 -6.79 15.28
N GLU A 111 -7.54 -6.19 16.24
CA GLU A 111 -8.62 -5.22 15.97
C GLU A 111 -8.11 -3.95 15.30
N GLU A 112 -7.00 -3.39 15.79
CA GLU A 112 -6.39 -2.20 15.20
C GLU A 112 -5.93 -2.47 13.78
N LEU A 113 -5.30 -3.62 13.56
CA LEU A 113 -4.80 -4.00 12.25
C LEU A 113 -5.93 -4.25 11.27
N GLU A 114 -6.98 -4.94 11.72
CA GLU A 114 -8.16 -5.18 10.88
C GLU A 114 -8.82 -3.87 10.46
N LYS A 115 -8.97 -2.92 11.38
CA LYS A 115 -9.55 -1.62 11.07
C LYS A 115 -8.71 -0.86 10.07
N ALA A 116 -7.40 -0.79 10.28
CA ALA A 116 -6.49 -0.10 9.36
C ALA A 116 -6.53 -0.72 7.97
N LEU A 117 -6.56 -2.04 7.88
CA LEU A 117 -6.65 -2.74 6.61
C LEU A 117 -8.01 -2.50 5.93
N SER A 118 -9.09 -2.52 6.68
CA SER A 118 -10.42 -2.24 6.14
C SER A 118 -10.51 -0.83 5.57
N ASP A 119 -9.98 0.16 6.28
CA ASP A 119 -9.93 1.53 5.81
C ASP A 119 -9.08 1.66 4.55
N CYS A 120 -7.97 0.96 4.51
CA CYS A 120 -7.07 0.95 3.36
C CYS A 120 -7.75 0.33 2.14
N LEU A 121 -8.46 -0.77 2.32
CA LEU A 121 -9.22 -1.42 1.25
C LEU A 121 -10.30 -0.50 0.67
N ALA A 122 -11.00 0.22 1.53
CA ALA A 122 -12.01 1.19 1.09
C ALA A 122 -11.39 2.30 0.25
N SER A 123 -10.21 2.79 0.64
CA SER A 123 -9.48 3.80 -0.13
C SER A 123 -9.04 3.26 -1.49
N LEU A 124 -8.55 2.02 -1.52
CA LEU A 124 -8.14 1.36 -2.77
C LEU A 124 -9.32 1.22 -3.74
N GLU A 125 -10.47 0.81 -3.24
CA GLU A 125 -11.67 0.69 -4.05
C GLU A 125 -12.13 2.04 -4.60
N ALA A 126 -12.11 3.08 -3.76
CA ALA A 126 -12.48 4.43 -4.18
C ALA A 126 -11.56 4.94 -5.27
N GLU A 127 -10.25 4.69 -5.16
CA GLU A 127 -9.28 5.06 -6.20
C GLU A 127 -9.55 4.33 -7.52
N LYS A 128 -9.81 3.04 -7.45
CA LYS A 128 -10.13 2.25 -8.65
C LYS A 128 -11.38 2.76 -9.35
N ARG A 129 -12.41 3.13 -8.60
CA ARG A 129 -13.64 3.69 -9.16
C ARG A 129 -13.40 5.05 -9.81
N ARG A 130 -12.60 5.91 -9.17
CA ARG A 130 -12.26 7.22 -9.73
C ARG A 130 -11.46 7.06 -11.05
N ASP A 131 -10.48 6.18 -11.05
CA ASP A 131 -9.66 5.92 -12.24
C ASP A 131 -10.51 5.39 -13.37
N LEU A 132 -11.45 4.50 -13.10
CA LEU A 132 -12.37 3.98 -14.08
C LEU A 132 -13.29 5.07 -14.63
N ALA A 133 -13.84 5.90 -13.75
CA ALA A 133 -14.71 7.02 -14.15
C ALA A 133 -13.97 8.02 -15.04
N VAL A 134 -12.73 8.36 -14.71
CA VAL A 134 -11.90 9.24 -15.52
C VAL A 134 -11.64 8.61 -16.89
N ARG A 135 -11.33 7.32 -16.93
CA ARG A 135 -11.07 6.59 -18.16
C ARG A 135 -12.31 6.57 -19.08
N ILE A 136 -13.47 6.30 -18.51
CA ILE A 136 -14.74 6.29 -19.23
C ILE A 136 -15.03 7.67 -19.81
N TYR A 137 -14.83 8.73 -19.02
CA TYR A 137 -15.04 10.11 -19.46
C TYR A 137 -14.11 10.49 -20.61
N GLN A 138 -12.84 10.11 -20.51
CA GLN A 138 -11.85 10.37 -21.57
C GLN A 138 -12.21 9.64 -22.86
N GLU A 139 -12.68 8.40 -22.77
CA GLU A 139 -13.15 7.63 -23.94
C GLU A 139 -14.36 8.30 -24.57
N TYR A 140 -15.31 8.75 -23.76
CA TYR A 140 -16.49 9.47 -24.24
C TYR A 140 -16.10 10.73 -24.97
N LYS A 141 -15.21 11.55 -24.43
CA LYS A 141 -14.72 12.77 -25.07
C LYS A 141 -14.05 12.49 -26.40
N LYS A 142 -13.24 11.44 -26.45
CA LYS A 142 -12.52 11.05 -27.67
C LYS A 142 -13.48 10.63 -28.75
N ASN A 143 -14.49 9.83 -28.43
CA ASN A 143 -15.51 9.39 -29.39
C ASN A 143 -16.36 10.55 -29.88
N THR A 144 -16.76 11.46 -28.99
CA THR A 144 -17.52 12.64 -29.35
C THR A 144 -16.75 13.54 -30.34
N ALA A 145 -15.44 13.72 -30.07
CA ALA A 145 -14.59 14.51 -30.96
C ALA A 145 -14.47 13.87 -32.35
N LEU A 146 -14.36 12.54 -32.41
CA LEU A 146 -14.30 11.81 -33.69
C LEU A 146 -15.61 11.94 -34.49
N GLU A 147 -16.76 11.86 -33.81
CA GLU A 147 -18.06 12.05 -34.43
C GLU A 147 -18.21 13.46 -34.98
N ALA A 148 -17.80 14.48 -34.23
CA ALA A 148 -17.83 15.86 -34.69
C ALA A 148 -17.00 16.06 -35.98
N VAL A 149 -15.84 15.43 -36.05
CA VAL A 149 -14.99 15.48 -37.24
C VAL A 149 -15.68 14.78 -38.41
N ARG A 150 -16.36 13.65 -38.21
CA ARG A 150 -17.08 12.94 -39.26
C ARG A 150 -18.24 13.74 -39.81
N THR A 151 -18.97 14.45 -38.93
CA THR A 151 -20.17 15.21 -39.38
C THR A 151 -19.83 16.55 -40.00
N SER A 152 -18.64 17.11 -39.75
CA SER A 152 -18.21 18.39 -40.30
C SER A 152 -17.49 18.25 -41.64
N GLY A 153 -17.19 17.04 -42.03
CA GLY A 153 -16.58 16.73 -43.31
C GLY A 153 -17.61 16.34 -44.33
#